data_0477b910ba260ef95d36e8443196cf23
#
_entry.id   0477b910ba260ef95d36e8443196cf23
#
_cell.length_a   1.000
_cell.length_b   1.000
_cell.length_c   1.000
_cell.angle_alpha   90.00
_cell.angle_beta   90.00
_cell.angle_gamma   90.00
#
_symmetry.space_group_name_H-M   'P 1'
#
loop_
_entity.id
_entity.type
_entity.pdbx_description
1 polymer ?
#
loop_
_entity_poly.entity_id
_entity_poly.type
_entity_poly.pdbx_seq_one_letter_code
_entity_poly.pdbx_strand_id
1 'polypeptide(L)'
;YSAGQTMVLGIQTVDTGVFGGVLLGLLTAFVYDRTCEKAHRGILGGVFSGVRWSFACMAALAAVLGFGACFVWPPIQKAIAAVTGFIAASGNIGLFLYGFLERLLIPTGLHHLVYMPFQFSQLGGQLMVGSVTYTGAYVVMMTEYNLGLPFSDGIVWMYTGFTKTFGYFGIAAAFIFCARRGSRKKTALQLLPLAFTASLASITEPLDFLFCFSAPVLWLAHAAISGSFIVLL
;
A
#
# COMPACT_ATOMS: atom_id res chain seq x y z
N TYR A 1 16.87 4.02 15.09
CA TYR A 1 16.42 2.77 14.49
C TYR A 1 17.04 2.68 13.09
N SER A 2 17.58 1.53 12.69
CA SER A 2 17.96 1.31 11.31
C SER A 2 16.70 1.26 10.43
N ALA A 3 16.79 1.79 9.21
CA ALA A 3 15.66 1.80 8.29
C ALA A 3 15.08 0.37 8.14
N GLY A 4 13.76 0.22 8.30
CA GLY A 4 13.05 -1.06 8.16
C GLY A 4 12.95 -1.91 9.43
N GLN A 5 13.15 -1.32 10.58
CA GLN A 5 12.89 -1.96 11.88
C GLN A 5 11.81 -1.22 12.64
N THR A 6 10.97 -1.96 13.36
CA THR A 6 9.93 -1.44 14.23
C THR A 6 9.99 -2.08 15.61
N MET A 7 9.35 -1.46 16.61
CA MET A 7 9.23 -2.00 17.94
C MET A 7 7.86 -2.65 18.12
N VAL A 8 7.85 -3.93 18.42
CA VAL A 8 6.63 -4.66 18.77
C VAL A 8 6.78 -5.24 20.16
N LEU A 9 5.91 -4.83 21.09
CA LEU A 9 5.93 -5.26 22.50
C LEU A 9 7.30 -5.06 23.19
N GLY A 10 8.02 -3.98 22.84
CA GLY A 10 9.34 -3.71 23.41
C GLY A 10 10.51 -4.47 22.75
N ILE A 11 10.23 -5.29 21.74
CA ILE A 11 11.24 -6.05 21.01
C ILE A 11 11.45 -5.41 19.64
N GLN A 12 12.71 -5.16 19.29
CA GLN A 12 13.08 -4.68 17.96
C GLN A 12 12.93 -5.80 16.93
N THR A 13 12.09 -5.55 15.95
CA THR A 13 11.74 -6.55 14.93
C THR A 13 11.89 -5.99 13.53
N VAL A 14 11.92 -6.87 12.53
CA VAL A 14 11.94 -6.52 11.12
C VAL A 14 10.54 -6.08 10.70
N ASP A 15 10.41 -4.88 10.14
CA ASP A 15 9.15 -4.40 9.59
C ASP A 15 8.96 -4.94 8.17
N THR A 16 8.07 -5.91 8.03
CA THR A 16 7.68 -6.49 6.75
C THR A 16 6.46 -5.80 6.14
N GLY A 17 5.88 -4.84 6.85
CA GLY A 17 4.70 -4.09 6.43
C GLY A 17 3.52 -4.99 6.03
N VAL A 18 2.73 -4.50 5.08
CA VAL A 18 1.54 -5.20 4.56
C VAL A 18 1.89 -6.55 3.91
N PHE A 19 3.07 -6.66 3.30
CA PHE A 19 3.50 -7.91 2.65
C PHE A 19 3.60 -9.09 3.59
N GLY A 20 4.23 -8.89 4.74
CA GLY A 20 4.32 -9.92 5.75
C GLY A 20 2.94 -10.37 6.21
N GLY A 21 2.02 -9.42 6.39
CA GLY A 21 0.64 -9.69 6.76
C GLY A 21 -0.11 -10.51 5.71
N VAL A 22 -0.04 -10.12 4.44
CA VAL A 22 -0.69 -10.84 3.32
C VAL A 22 -0.10 -12.23 3.15
N LEU A 23 1.23 -12.35 3.13
CA LEU A 23 1.91 -13.65 2.99
C LEU A 23 1.55 -14.60 4.14
N LEU A 24 1.63 -14.10 5.37
CA LEU A 24 1.29 -14.88 6.56
C LEU A 24 -0.19 -15.28 6.53
N GLY A 25 -1.09 -14.38 6.15
CA GLY A 25 -2.53 -14.64 6.04
C GLY A 25 -2.85 -15.74 5.02
N LEU A 26 -2.29 -15.66 3.81
CA LEU A 26 -2.48 -16.67 2.77
C LEU A 26 -1.93 -18.04 3.18
N LEU A 27 -0.72 -18.08 3.73
CA LEU A 27 -0.11 -19.33 4.18
C LEU A 27 -0.83 -19.91 5.38
N THR A 28 -1.33 -19.08 6.29
CA THR A 28 -2.16 -19.51 7.43
C THR A 28 -3.47 -20.14 6.95
N ALA A 29 -4.17 -19.50 6.00
CA ALA A 29 -5.38 -20.06 5.40
C ALA A 29 -5.09 -21.41 4.73
N PHE A 30 -4.03 -21.50 3.93
CA PHE A 30 -3.61 -22.75 3.29
C PHE A 30 -3.32 -23.87 4.29
N VAL A 31 -2.58 -23.57 5.37
CA VAL A 31 -2.29 -24.55 6.43
C VAL A 31 -3.56 -24.96 7.16
N TYR A 32 -4.43 -24.00 7.47
CA TYR A 32 -5.71 -24.27 8.13
C TYR A 32 -6.55 -25.25 7.30
N ASP A 33 -6.77 -24.98 6.02
CA ASP A 33 -7.56 -25.84 5.13
C ASP A 33 -7.01 -27.26 5.01
N ARG A 34 -5.66 -27.41 5.14
CA ARG A 34 -5.00 -28.71 5.06
C ARG A 34 -4.97 -29.48 6.37
N THR A 35 -5.20 -28.85 7.50
CA THR A 35 -5.00 -29.43 8.84
C THR A 35 -6.23 -29.47 9.70
N CYS A 36 -7.25 -28.63 9.47
CA CYS A 36 -8.42 -28.51 10.35
C CYS A 36 -9.27 -29.77 10.45
N GLU A 37 -9.35 -30.57 9.37
CA GLU A 37 -10.12 -31.82 9.33
C GLU A 37 -9.31 -33.06 9.73
N LYS A 38 -8.00 -32.95 9.96
CA LYS A 38 -7.16 -34.09 10.30
C LYS A 38 -7.40 -34.55 11.74
N ALA A 39 -7.98 -35.71 11.88
CA ALA A 39 -8.09 -36.42 13.16
C ALA A 39 -6.86 -37.31 13.39
N HIS A 40 -6.14 -37.07 14.47
CA HIS A 40 -5.01 -37.91 14.89
C HIS A 40 -5.53 -38.98 15.85
N ARG A 41 -5.18 -40.25 15.60
CA ARG A 41 -5.53 -41.39 16.46
C ARG A 41 -4.42 -41.58 17.52
N GLY A 42 -4.82 -41.98 18.75
CA GLY A 42 -3.91 -42.25 19.84
C GLY A 42 -4.05 -41.29 21.04
N ILE A 43 -3.20 -41.50 22.05
CA ILE A 43 -3.24 -40.71 23.32
C ILE A 43 -3.08 -39.22 23.07
N LEU A 44 -2.26 -38.83 22.10
CA LEU A 44 -2.06 -37.43 21.69
C LEU A 44 -3.18 -36.89 20.77
N GLY A 45 -4.03 -37.77 20.21
CA GLY A 45 -5.10 -37.37 19.30
C GLY A 45 -6.16 -36.46 19.94
N GLY A 46 -6.36 -36.60 21.24
CA GLY A 46 -7.28 -35.71 21.98
C GLY A 46 -6.78 -34.26 22.12
N VAL A 47 -5.45 -34.06 22.10
CA VAL A 47 -4.81 -32.74 22.23
C VAL A 47 -4.49 -32.14 20.86
N PHE A 48 -4.02 -32.97 19.91
CA PHE A 48 -3.52 -32.55 18.59
C PHE A 48 -4.44 -32.97 17.44
N SER A 49 -5.74 -32.82 17.59
CA SER A 49 -6.69 -33.11 16.50
C SER A 49 -7.53 -31.88 16.12
N GLY A 50 -7.95 -31.83 14.87
CA GLY A 50 -8.83 -30.79 14.33
C GLY A 50 -8.22 -29.39 14.48
N VAL A 51 -9.02 -28.44 14.93
CA VAL A 51 -8.63 -27.02 15.04
C VAL A 51 -7.40 -26.78 15.91
N ARG A 52 -7.23 -27.55 17.00
CA ARG A 52 -6.03 -27.41 17.88
C ARG A 52 -4.74 -27.76 17.16
N TRP A 53 -4.77 -28.79 16.32
CA TRP A 53 -3.63 -29.16 15.49
C TRP A 53 -3.32 -28.06 14.46
N SER A 54 -4.36 -27.47 13.86
CA SER A 54 -4.20 -26.34 12.95
C SER A 54 -3.52 -25.14 13.62
N PHE A 55 -3.91 -24.79 14.85
CA PHE A 55 -3.24 -23.72 15.60
C PHE A 55 -1.76 -24.02 15.86
N ALA A 56 -1.39 -25.25 16.22
CA ALA A 56 0.01 -25.62 16.40
C ALA A 56 0.80 -25.49 15.09
N CYS A 57 0.23 -25.94 13.97
CA CYS A 57 0.85 -25.82 12.66
C CYS A 57 1.00 -24.35 12.22
N MET A 58 -0.01 -23.51 12.48
CA MET A 58 0.03 -22.06 12.18
C MET A 58 1.09 -21.34 13.03
N ALA A 59 1.19 -21.69 14.33
CA ALA A 59 2.24 -21.13 15.19
C ALA A 59 3.65 -21.54 14.74
N ALA A 60 3.83 -22.80 14.37
CA ALA A 60 5.10 -23.27 13.79
C ALA A 60 5.42 -22.56 12.47
N LEU A 61 4.44 -22.39 11.58
CA LEU A 61 4.59 -21.64 10.33
C LEU A 61 5.00 -20.20 10.60
N ALA A 62 4.33 -19.51 11.52
CA ALA A 62 4.65 -18.14 11.88
C ALA A 62 6.08 -18.00 12.43
N ALA A 63 6.53 -18.95 13.24
CA ALA A 63 7.90 -18.98 13.74
C ALA A 63 8.93 -19.18 12.62
N VAL A 64 8.68 -20.11 11.68
CA VAL A 64 9.56 -20.36 10.53
C VAL A 64 9.61 -19.15 9.60
N LEU A 65 8.45 -18.55 9.30
CA LEU A 65 8.38 -17.36 8.45
C LEU A 65 9.04 -16.15 9.12
N GLY A 66 8.83 -15.96 10.41
CA GLY A 66 9.48 -14.87 11.16
C GLY A 66 11.00 -15.02 11.17
N PHE A 67 11.50 -16.22 11.41
CA PHE A 67 12.93 -16.49 11.34
C PHE A 67 13.49 -16.33 9.92
N GLY A 68 12.78 -16.85 8.90
CA GLY A 68 13.15 -16.67 7.50
C GLY A 68 13.16 -15.22 7.06
N ALA A 69 12.21 -14.42 7.54
CA ALA A 69 12.11 -12.99 7.24
C ALA A 69 13.34 -12.22 7.73
N CYS A 70 13.98 -12.62 8.84
CA CYS A 70 15.20 -11.98 9.32
C CYS A 70 16.36 -12.05 8.30
N PHE A 71 16.37 -13.04 7.41
CA PHE A 71 17.41 -13.19 6.39
C PHE A 71 16.97 -12.67 5.01
N VAL A 72 15.73 -12.92 4.64
CA VAL A 72 15.21 -12.61 3.30
C VAL A 72 14.81 -11.13 3.19
N TRP A 73 14.27 -10.56 4.25
CA TRP A 73 13.73 -9.20 4.21
C TRP A 73 14.79 -8.09 4.12
N PRO A 74 15.96 -8.14 4.82
CA PRO A 74 16.96 -7.09 4.73
C PRO A 74 17.49 -6.80 3.30
N PRO A 75 17.80 -7.80 2.45
CA PRO A 75 18.15 -7.52 1.06
C PRO A 75 17.01 -6.89 0.26
N ILE A 76 15.75 -7.28 0.51
CA ILE A 76 14.57 -6.66 -0.12
C ILE A 76 14.45 -5.19 0.30
N GLN A 77 14.61 -4.89 1.58
CA GLN A 77 14.61 -3.50 2.08
C GLN A 77 15.72 -2.66 1.45
N LYS A 78 16.92 -3.22 1.30
CA LYS A 78 18.02 -2.52 0.60
C LYS A 78 17.67 -2.21 -0.85
N ALA A 79 17.05 -3.14 -1.56
CA ALA A 79 16.58 -2.91 -2.93
C ALA A 79 15.50 -1.82 -3.00
N ILE A 80 14.52 -1.84 -2.08
CA ILE A 80 13.50 -0.79 -1.97
C ILE A 80 14.16 0.57 -1.67
N ALA A 81 15.08 0.62 -0.71
CA ALA A 81 15.79 1.84 -0.36
C ALA A 81 16.63 2.39 -1.52
N ALA A 82 17.23 1.52 -2.34
CA ALA A 82 17.97 1.95 -3.52
C ALA A 82 17.04 2.56 -4.59
N VAL A 83 15.89 1.93 -4.84
CA VAL A 83 14.88 2.45 -5.79
C VAL A 83 14.30 3.78 -5.31
N THR A 84 13.89 3.87 -4.04
CA THR A 84 13.32 5.11 -3.48
C THR A 84 14.35 6.21 -3.38
N GLY A 85 15.61 5.88 -3.05
CA GLY A 85 16.72 6.83 -3.08
C GLY A 85 17.01 7.36 -4.49
N PHE A 86 16.95 6.50 -5.51
CA PHE A 86 17.05 6.92 -6.91
C PHE A 86 15.91 7.86 -7.30
N ILE A 87 14.68 7.53 -6.93
CA ILE A 87 13.49 8.38 -7.16
C ILE A 87 13.70 9.75 -6.50
N ALA A 88 14.11 9.79 -5.24
CA ALA A 88 14.34 11.05 -4.52
C ALA A 88 15.43 11.91 -5.14
N ALA A 89 16.49 11.31 -5.69
CA ALA A 89 17.62 12.02 -6.29
C ALA A 89 17.38 12.47 -7.74
N SER A 90 16.35 11.94 -8.42
CA SER A 90 16.14 12.16 -9.87
C SER A 90 15.27 13.38 -10.22
N GLY A 91 14.95 14.25 -9.26
CA GLY A 91 14.17 15.47 -9.50
C GLY A 91 12.83 15.18 -10.19
N ASN A 92 12.53 15.90 -11.26
CA ASN A 92 11.24 15.75 -11.99
C ASN A 92 11.00 14.34 -12.54
N ILE A 93 12.06 13.65 -12.97
CA ILE A 93 11.96 12.25 -13.42
C ILE A 93 11.57 11.36 -12.23
N GLY A 94 12.13 11.63 -11.07
CA GLY A 94 11.78 10.93 -9.84
C GLY A 94 10.33 11.16 -9.42
N LEU A 95 9.84 12.41 -9.48
CA LEU A 95 8.44 12.74 -9.22
C LEU A 95 7.49 12.02 -10.19
N PHE A 96 7.84 11.99 -11.48
CA PHE A 96 7.08 11.23 -12.47
C PHE A 96 7.04 9.74 -12.13
N LEU A 97 8.20 9.13 -11.86
CA LEU A 97 8.32 7.72 -11.50
C LEU A 97 7.55 7.39 -10.22
N TYR A 98 7.60 8.26 -9.23
CA TYR A 98 6.84 8.13 -7.99
C TYR A 98 5.33 8.01 -8.27
N GLY A 99 4.74 8.99 -8.95
CA GLY A 99 3.32 8.98 -9.25
C GLY A 99 2.89 7.88 -10.22
N PHE A 100 3.74 7.57 -11.20
CA PHE A 100 3.53 6.47 -12.13
C PHE A 100 3.50 5.12 -11.44
N LEU A 101 4.52 4.81 -10.62
CA LEU A 101 4.62 3.55 -9.89
C LEU A 101 3.57 3.42 -8.80
N GLU A 102 3.26 4.52 -8.10
CA GLU A 102 2.19 4.52 -7.10
C GLU A 102 0.87 4.05 -7.72
N ARG A 103 0.53 4.52 -8.93
CA ARG A 103 -0.69 4.10 -9.63
C ARG A 103 -0.58 2.71 -10.24
N LEU A 104 0.51 2.45 -10.95
CA LEU A 104 0.70 1.20 -11.65
C LEU A 104 0.64 -0.01 -10.71
N LEU A 105 1.17 0.14 -9.51
CA LEU A 105 1.30 -0.96 -8.54
C LEU A 105 0.07 -1.15 -7.63
N ILE A 106 -0.97 -0.32 -7.72
CA ILE A 106 -2.19 -0.49 -6.90
C ILE A 106 -2.78 -1.90 -7.05
N PRO A 107 -2.98 -2.45 -8.26
CA PRO A 107 -3.60 -3.77 -8.39
C PRO A 107 -2.79 -4.92 -7.78
N THR A 108 -1.49 -4.72 -7.59
CA THR A 108 -0.61 -5.70 -6.94
C THR A 108 -0.48 -5.49 -5.43
N GLY A 109 -0.98 -4.37 -4.89
CA GLY A 109 -0.78 -3.96 -3.50
C GLY A 109 0.64 -3.45 -3.20
N LEU A 110 1.55 -3.44 -4.20
CA LEU A 110 2.95 -3.04 -4.02
C LEU A 110 3.16 -1.52 -3.94
N HIS A 111 2.13 -0.72 -4.24
CA HIS A 111 2.21 0.74 -4.21
C HIS A 111 2.63 1.30 -2.83
N HIS A 112 2.31 0.59 -1.74
CA HIS A 112 2.78 0.94 -0.40
C HIS A 112 4.30 1.03 -0.29
N LEU A 113 5.04 0.17 -1.00
CA LEU A 113 6.51 0.21 -1.01
C LEU A 113 7.07 1.48 -1.64
N VAL A 114 6.31 2.08 -2.55
CA VAL A 114 6.72 3.30 -3.24
C VAL A 114 6.42 4.53 -2.38
N TYR A 115 5.20 4.69 -1.87
CA TYR A 115 4.84 5.95 -1.23
C TYR A 115 5.20 6.02 0.27
N MET A 116 5.16 4.90 1.01
CA MET A 116 5.42 4.94 2.47
C MET A 116 6.79 5.48 2.84
N PRO A 117 7.89 5.17 2.13
CA PRO A 117 9.19 5.78 2.41
C PRO A 117 9.18 7.31 2.32
N PHE A 118 8.45 7.88 1.37
CA PHE A 118 8.35 9.34 1.24
C PHE A 118 7.42 9.95 2.27
N GLN A 119 6.33 9.31 2.60
CA GLN A 119 5.36 9.85 3.55
C GLN A 119 5.82 9.78 5.00
N PHE A 120 6.60 8.76 5.38
CA PHE A 120 6.92 8.46 6.79
C PHE A 120 8.41 8.32 7.10
N SER A 121 9.32 8.57 6.14
CA SER A 121 10.76 8.57 6.40
C SER A 121 11.42 9.89 6.01
N GLN A 122 12.72 10.01 6.28
CA GLN A 122 13.53 11.19 5.97
C GLN A 122 13.54 11.57 4.49
N LEU A 123 13.24 10.63 3.58
CA LEU A 123 13.17 10.88 2.14
C LEU A 123 12.09 11.90 1.77
N GLY A 124 11.03 11.99 2.55
CA GLY A 124 9.94 12.95 2.33
C GLY A 124 10.13 14.31 2.99
N GLY A 125 11.23 14.50 3.71
CA GLY A 125 11.55 15.74 4.39
C GLY A 125 11.55 15.62 5.92
N GLN A 126 12.08 16.67 6.55
CA GLN A 126 12.13 16.81 8.01
C GLN A 126 11.80 18.23 8.42
N LEU A 127 11.08 18.39 9.52
CA LEU A 127 10.79 19.67 10.15
C LEU A 127 11.18 19.61 11.63
N MET A 128 11.97 20.55 12.08
CA MET A 128 12.32 20.70 13.48
C MET A 128 11.47 21.81 14.12
N VAL A 129 10.71 21.45 15.15
CA VAL A 129 9.92 22.41 15.94
C VAL A 129 10.34 22.29 17.39
N GLY A 130 11.03 23.30 17.89
CA GLY A 130 11.67 23.26 19.23
C GLY A 130 12.72 22.15 19.30
N SER A 131 12.53 21.19 20.19
CA SER A 131 13.43 20.03 20.38
C SER A 131 12.93 18.76 19.69
N VAL A 132 11.80 18.82 18.96
CA VAL A 132 11.18 17.64 18.33
C VAL A 132 11.41 17.72 16.82
N THR A 133 11.90 16.60 16.25
CA THR A 133 12.06 16.46 14.80
C THR A 133 10.90 15.62 14.24
N TYR A 134 10.12 16.20 13.37
CA TYR A 134 9.05 15.56 12.60
C TYR A 134 9.63 15.08 11.27
N THR A 135 9.32 13.84 10.89
CA THR A 135 9.95 13.18 9.74
C THR A 135 8.92 12.58 8.81
N GLY A 136 9.10 12.79 7.50
CA GLY A 136 8.22 12.29 6.44
C GLY A 136 7.21 13.35 5.96
N ALA A 137 6.94 13.34 4.65
CA ALA A 137 6.11 14.34 3.99
C ALA A 137 4.74 14.53 4.63
N TYR A 138 4.08 13.42 5.02
CA TYR A 138 2.76 13.46 5.66
C TYR A 138 2.82 14.12 7.05
N VAL A 139 3.79 13.69 7.87
CA VAL A 139 3.93 14.18 9.25
C VAL A 139 4.34 15.64 9.28
N VAL A 140 5.26 16.03 8.39
CA VAL A 140 5.73 17.41 8.22
C VAL A 140 4.56 18.30 7.76
N MET A 141 3.85 17.91 6.70
CA MET A 141 2.70 18.66 6.19
C MET A 141 1.61 18.88 7.27
N MET A 142 1.29 17.85 8.05
CA MET A 142 0.31 17.96 9.13
C MET A 142 0.78 18.88 10.25
N THR A 143 2.06 18.87 10.57
CA THR A 143 2.66 19.75 11.59
C THR A 143 2.65 21.19 11.11
N GLU A 144 3.05 21.45 9.86
CA GLU A 144 3.02 22.78 9.23
C GLU A 144 1.60 23.34 9.19
N TYR A 145 0.63 22.52 8.78
CA TYR A 145 -0.78 22.90 8.78
C TYR A 145 -1.29 23.29 10.18
N ASN A 146 -1.01 22.48 11.19
CA ASN A 146 -1.46 22.71 12.56
C ASN A 146 -0.82 23.95 13.18
N LEU A 147 0.41 24.28 12.81
CA LEU A 147 1.16 25.45 13.30
C LEU A 147 0.96 26.70 12.45
N GLY A 148 0.22 26.60 11.34
CA GLY A 148 0.04 27.71 10.40
C GLY A 148 1.33 28.13 9.69
N LEU A 149 2.27 27.20 9.51
CA LEU A 149 3.52 27.44 8.81
C LEU A 149 3.33 27.27 7.29
N PRO A 150 4.16 27.91 6.48
CA PRO A 150 4.18 27.64 5.05
C PRO A 150 4.64 26.20 4.80
N PHE A 151 4.07 25.56 3.77
CA PHE A 151 4.43 24.18 3.41
C PHE A 151 5.84 24.13 2.83
N SER A 152 6.62 23.14 3.28
CA SER A 152 7.96 22.86 2.77
C SER A 152 7.92 22.10 1.42
N ASP A 153 9.06 22.06 0.72
CA ASP A 153 9.17 21.40 -0.59
C ASP A 153 8.81 19.90 -0.57
N GLY A 154 8.87 19.26 0.60
CA GLY A 154 8.46 17.87 0.77
C GLY A 154 6.98 17.58 0.51
N ILE A 155 6.13 18.63 0.44
CA ILE A 155 4.70 18.48 0.13
C ILE A 155 4.45 17.86 -1.26
N VAL A 156 5.39 17.96 -2.19
CA VAL A 156 5.26 17.39 -3.55
C VAL A 156 4.97 15.89 -3.51
N TRP A 157 5.44 15.18 -2.50
CA TRP A 157 5.17 13.76 -2.32
C TRP A 157 3.72 13.46 -1.90
N MET A 158 2.94 14.49 -1.57
CA MET A 158 1.52 14.38 -1.22
C MET A 158 0.58 14.71 -2.39
N TYR A 159 1.09 15.19 -3.53
CA TYR A 159 0.29 15.64 -4.68
C TYR A 159 -0.43 14.51 -5.42
N THR A 160 -0.15 13.26 -5.13
CA THR A 160 -0.91 12.11 -5.66
C THR A 160 -2.42 12.20 -5.37
N GLY A 161 -2.81 13.00 -4.38
CA GLY A 161 -4.21 13.29 -4.04
C GLY A 161 -5.03 13.96 -5.14
N PHE A 162 -4.42 14.78 -6.02
CA PHE A 162 -5.14 15.45 -7.10
C PHE A 162 -5.83 14.50 -8.05
N THR A 163 -5.12 13.47 -8.51
CA THR A 163 -5.70 12.44 -9.38
C THR A 163 -6.73 11.59 -8.64
N LYS A 164 -6.60 11.41 -7.32
CA LYS A 164 -7.59 10.72 -6.49
C LYS A 164 -8.89 11.50 -6.39
N THR A 165 -8.82 12.81 -6.24
CA THR A 165 -10.02 13.65 -6.05
C THR A 165 -10.86 13.77 -7.32
N PHE A 166 -10.25 14.04 -8.47
CA PHE A 166 -10.98 14.35 -9.70
C PHE A 166 -10.95 13.23 -10.74
N GLY A 167 -9.85 12.47 -10.83
CA GLY A 167 -9.66 11.45 -11.86
C GLY A 167 -10.69 10.33 -11.80
N TYR A 168 -11.11 9.92 -10.60
CA TYR A 168 -12.07 8.82 -10.44
C TYR A 168 -13.48 9.17 -10.88
N PHE A 169 -13.90 10.44 -10.80
CA PHE A 169 -15.15 10.88 -11.43
C PHE A 169 -15.05 10.79 -12.95
N GLY A 170 -13.90 11.13 -13.55
CA GLY A 170 -13.65 10.96 -14.97
C GLY A 170 -13.70 9.49 -15.41
N ILE A 171 -13.06 8.60 -14.64
CA ILE A 171 -13.09 7.15 -14.89
C ILE A 171 -14.53 6.62 -14.80
N ALA A 172 -15.28 6.96 -13.74
CA ALA A 172 -16.67 6.55 -13.59
C ALA A 172 -17.53 7.08 -14.75
N ALA A 173 -17.38 8.34 -15.14
CA ALA A 173 -18.07 8.92 -16.27
C ALA A 173 -17.77 8.16 -17.58
N ALA A 174 -16.51 7.85 -17.85
CA ALA A 174 -16.11 7.07 -19.03
C ALA A 174 -16.81 5.71 -19.08
N PHE A 175 -16.81 4.96 -17.99
CA PHE A 175 -17.52 3.69 -17.91
C PHE A 175 -19.03 3.83 -18.14
N ILE A 176 -19.66 4.88 -17.57
CA ILE A 176 -21.10 5.16 -17.75
C ILE A 176 -21.40 5.48 -19.22
N PHE A 177 -20.59 6.32 -19.86
CA PHE A 177 -20.79 6.70 -21.28
C PHE A 177 -20.57 5.54 -22.21
N CYS A 178 -19.59 4.67 -21.95
CA CYS A 178 -19.29 3.46 -22.74
C CYS A 178 -20.30 2.34 -22.50
N ALA A 179 -21.06 2.36 -21.40
CA ALA A 179 -22.09 1.35 -21.13
C ALA A 179 -23.21 1.39 -22.17
N ARG A 180 -23.82 0.22 -22.43
CA ARG A 180 -25.02 0.10 -23.30
C ARG A 180 -26.10 1.04 -22.78
N ARG A 181 -26.82 1.75 -23.69
CA ARG A 181 -27.83 2.76 -23.31
C ARG A 181 -28.83 2.30 -22.25
N GLY A 182 -29.32 1.06 -22.32
CA GLY A 182 -30.24 0.48 -21.33
C GLY A 182 -29.60 0.18 -19.96
N SER A 183 -28.27 0.08 -19.87
CA SER A 183 -27.55 -0.24 -18.61
C SER A 183 -26.90 0.98 -17.97
N ARG A 184 -26.86 2.15 -18.61
CA ARG A 184 -26.17 3.34 -18.12
C ARG A 184 -26.61 3.77 -16.72
N LYS A 185 -27.93 3.76 -16.46
CA LYS A 185 -28.46 4.12 -15.12
C LYS A 185 -27.99 3.14 -14.05
N LYS A 186 -27.99 1.83 -14.34
CA LYS A 186 -27.48 0.80 -13.42
C LYS A 186 -25.98 0.97 -13.17
N THR A 187 -25.20 1.18 -14.22
CA THR A 187 -23.77 1.44 -14.11
C THR A 187 -23.48 2.70 -13.30
N ALA A 188 -24.22 3.79 -13.52
CA ALA A 188 -24.06 5.01 -12.74
C ALA A 188 -24.35 4.80 -11.26
N LEU A 189 -25.43 4.09 -10.91
CA LEU A 189 -25.79 3.78 -9.53
C LEU A 189 -24.71 2.93 -8.81
N GLN A 190 -23.96 2.13 -9.55
CA GLN A 190 -22.88 1.30 -9.00
C GLN A 190 -21.56 2.08 -8.89
N LEU A 191 -21.19 2.88 -9.89
CA LEU A 191 -19.87 3.50 -9.96
C LEU A 191 -19.78 4.86 -9.29
N LEU A 192 -20.87 5.66 -9.25
CA LEU A 192 -20.83 6.97 -8.60
C LEU A 192 -20.52 6.88 -7.10
N PRO A 193 -21.14 5.97 -6.31
CA PRO A 193 -20.75 5.82 -4.91
C PRO A 193 -19.27 5.44 -4.73
N LEU A 194 -18.73 4.59 -5.60
CA LEU A 194 -17.31 4.21 -5.57
C LEU A 194 -16.41 5.39 -5.92
N ALA A 195 -16.80 6.23 -6.90
CA ALA A 195 -16.06 7.45 -7.23
C ALA A 195 -16.09 8.47 -6.08
N PHE A 196 -17.22 8.61 -5.38
CA PHE A 196 -17.30 9.42 -4.17
C PHE A 196 -16.41 8.88 -3.06
N THR A 197 -16.42 7.58 -2.81
CA THR A 197 -15.56 6.94 -1.82
C THR A 197 -14.08 7.12 -2.16
N ALA A 198 -13.72 6.95 -3.42
CA ALA A 198 -12.36 7.17 -3.90
C ALA A 198 -11.90 8.62 -3.70
N SER A 199 -12.77 9.58 -4.00
CA SER A 199 -12.46 11.00 -3.90
C SER A 199 -12.41 11.52 -2.46
N LEU A 200 -13.35 11.13 -1.61
CA LEU A 200 -13.47 11.65 -0.25
C LEU A 200 -12.66 10.86 0.78
N ALA A 201 -12.64 9.53 0.67
CA ALA A 201 -11.97 8.66 1.61
C ALA A 201 -10.62 8.13 1.10
N SER A 202 -10.22 8.47 -0.13
CA SER A 202 -9.01 7.95 -0.81
C SER A 202 -8.98 6.41 -0.93
N ILE A 203 -10.14 5.74 -0.85
CA ILE A 203 -10.28 4.30 -1.06
C ILE A 203 -10.55 4.08 -2.55
N THR A 204 -9.48 3.88 -3.30
CA THR A 204 -9.52 3.87 -4.77
C THR A 204 -9.58 2.47 -5.36
N GLU A 205 -9.17 1.47 -4.61
CA GLU A 205 -8.96 0.10 -5.03
C GLU A 205 -10.13 -0.53 -5.81
N PRO A 206 -11.42 -0.36 -5.42
CA PRO A 206 -12.51 -0.98 -6.16
C PRO A 206 -12.63 -0.49 -7.61
N LEU A 207 -12.38 0.82 -7.84
CA LEU A 207 -12.38 1.39 -9.19
C LEU A 207 -11.08 1.08 -9.93
N ASP A 208 -9.94 1.05 -9.23
CA ASP A 208 -8.64 0.71 -9.81
C ASP A 208 -8.63 -0.72 -10.34
N PHE A 209 -9.14 -1.67 -9.55
CA PHE A 209 -9.28 -3.07 -10.00
C PHE A 209 -10.21 -3.18 -11.20
N LEU A 210 -11.38 -2.55 -11.13
CA LEU A 210 -12.32 -2.55 -12.27
C LEU A 210 -11.64 -1.99 -13.51
N PHE A 211 -10.94 -0.86 -13.39
CA PHE A 211 -10.29 -0.20 -14.52
C PHE A 211 -9.12 -1.03 -15.08
N CYS A 212 -8.24 -1.50 -14.22
CA CYS A 212 -7.10 -2.32 -14.62
C CYS A 212 -7.53 -3.59 -15.37
N PHE A 213 -8.53 -4.32 -14.85
CA PHE A 213 -8.99 -5.55 -15.49
C PHE A 213 -9.86 -5.34 -16.72
N SER A 214 -10.59 -4.21 -16.80
CA SER A 214 -11.42 -3.91 -17.96
C SER A 214 -10.63 -3.32 -19.13
N ALA A 215 -9.59 -2.54 -18.86
CA ALA A 215 -8.84 -1.81 -19.87
C ALA A 215 -7.37 -1.60 -19.45
N PRO A 216 -6.53 -2.65 -19.44
CA PRO A 216 -5.16 -2.59 -18.91
C PRO A 216 -4.26 -1.59 -19.63
N VAL A 217 -4.44 -1.40 -20.95
CA VAL A 217 -3.67 -0.41 -21.72
C VAL A 217 -4.03 1.02 -21.30
N LEU A 218 -5.32 1.30 -21.05
CA LEU A 218 -5.77 2.59 -20.57
C LEU A 218 -5.36 2.80 -19.11
N TRP A 219 -5.26 1.73 -18.30
CA TRP A 219 -4.70 1.78 -16.95
C TRP A 219 -3.24 2.25 -16.97
N LEU A 220 -2.42 1.71 -17.87
CA LEU A 220 -1.03 2.15 -18.05
C LEU A 220 -0.95 3.63 -18.45
N ALA A 221 -1.80 4.07 -19.37
CA ALA A 221 -1.90 5.47 -19.77
C ALA A 221 -2.33 6.36 -18.60
N HIS A 222 -3.30 5.92 -17.80
CA HIS A 222 -3.73 6.63 -16.59
C HIS A 222 -2.59 6.77 -15.57
N ALA A 223 -1.81 5.72 -15.34
CA ALA A 223 -0.64 5.78 -14.47
C ALA A 223 0.39 6.82 -14.97
N ALA A 224 0.67 6.84 -16.29
CA ALA A 224 1.57 7.81 -16.90
C ALA A 224 1.06 9.25 -16.78
N ILE A 225 -0.24 9.47 -17.00
CA ILE A 225 -0.89 10.77 -16.81
C ILE A 225 -0.77 11.21 -15.35
N SER A 226 -1.04 10.31 -14.40
CA SER A 226 -0.93 10.61 -12.96
C SER A 226 0.49 11.02 -12.56
N GLY A 227 1.51 10.32 -13.07
CA GLY A 227 2.91 10.70 -12.85
C GLY A 227 3.25 12.07 -13.45
N SER A 228 2.72 12.37 -14.64
CA SER A 228 2.93 13.67 -15.28
C SER A 228 2.27 14.83 -14.51
N PHE A 229 1.11 14.61 -13.92
CA PHE A 229 0.44 15.63 -13.12
C PHE A 229 1.25 16.08 -11.89
N ILE A 230 1.95 15.15 -11.24
CA ILE A 230 2.80 15.48 -10.07
C ILE A 230 3.97 16.38 -10.48
N VAL A 231 4.49 16.21 -11.69
CA VAL A 231 5.60 17.03 -12.20
C VAL A 231 5.12 18.44 -12.62
N LEU A 232 3.85 18.58 -12.99
CA LEU A 232 3.27 19.85 -13.45
C LEU A 232 2.77 20.74 -12.31
N LEU A 233 2.54 20.18 -11.13
CA LEU A 233 2.08 20.88 -9.93
C LEU A 233 3.23 21.45 -9.12
#